data_576bbfe7ab9dca010f2bf640309654ba
#
_entry.id   576bbfe7ab9dca010f2bf640309654ba
#
_cell.length_a   1.000
_cell.length_b   1.000
_cell.length_c   1.000
_cell.angle_alpha   90.00
_cell.angle_beta   90.00
_cell.angle_gamma   90.00
#
_symmetry.space_group_name_H-M   'P 1'
#
loop_
_entity.id
_entity.type
_entity.pdbx_description
1 polymer ?
#
loop_
_entity_poly.entity_id
_entity_poly.type
_entity_poly.pdbx_seq_one_letter_code
_entity_poly.pdbx_strand_id
1 'polypeptide(L)'
;MATEIADGVWRLDCGGVNAYLVFDDVPTLVDAGTPWDEGAIRGGLSDAGVDLSAIGRVLLTHYDLDHVGTLAALTPELDAPVHAYGFDAQLLRGYRTPPLGNHKGLIQRLGGLVTDLPELEIVGVRDGDAIGSFTAYHTPGHTPGHVAYVSEELGVALLGDLVSESDGELTESGWVISYDTGAVAASVRSLAERAPAFDVACVGHGDPLASGGDEALRRLAATL
;
A
#
# COMPACT_ATOMS: atom_id res chain seq x y z
N MET A 1 14.54 -3.33 -9.44
CA MET A 1 15.74 -2.62 -8.89
C MET A 1 15.26 -1.80 -7.71
N ALA A 2 15.97 -1.83 -6.60
CA ALA A 2 15.59 -1.01 -5.45
C ALA A 2 16.29 0.35 -5.50
N THR A 3 15.65 1.38 -4.96
CA THR A 3 16.19 2.74 -4.86
C THR A 3 15.84 3.30 -3.51
N GLU A 4 16.82 3.76 -2.75
CA GLU A 4 16.59 4.51 -1.52
C GLU A 4 16.09 5.91 -1.90
N ILE A 5 14.88 6.27 -1.45
CA ILE A 5 14.22 7.54 -1.78
C ILE A 5 14.30 8.54 -0.64
N ALA A 6 14.49 8.06 0.57
CA ALA A 6 14.77 8.83 1.78
C ALA A 6 15.49 7.92 2.77
N ASP A 7 16.03 8.49 3.85
CA ASP A 7 16.74 7.70 4.88
C ASP A 7 15.88 6.56 5.42
N GLY A 8 16.32 5.32 5.15
CA GLY A 8 15.61 4.11 5.54
C GLY A 8 14.31 3.82 4.78
N VAL A 9 14.01 4.51 3.67
CA VAL A 9 12.82 4.28 2.83
C VAL A 9 13.26 3.88 1.43
N TRP A 10 12.96 2.65 1.03
CA TRP A 10 13.36 2.06 -0.24
C TRP A 10 12.15 1.75 -1.11
N ARG A 11 12.15 2.22 -2.36
CA ARG A 11 11.22 1.77 -3.39
C ARG A 11 11.71 0.45 -3.98
N LEU A 12 10.84 -0.53 -4.05
CA LEU A 12 11.02 -1.80 -4.76
C LEU A 12 10.17 -1.72 -6.04
N ASP A 13 10.82 -1.48 -7.18
CA ASP A 13 10.12 -1.32 -8.47
C ASP A 13 9.70 -2.70 -8.99
N CYS A 14 8.40 -2.92 -9.07
CA CYS A 14 7.74 -4.13 -9.57
C CYS A 14 7.18 -3.94 -10.99
N GLY A 15 7.83 -3.13 -11.84
CA GLY A 15 7.47 -3.03 -13.26
C GLY A 15 6.17 -2.29 -13.54
N GLY A 16 5.91 -1.22 -12.80
CA GLY A 16 4.72 -0.35 -12.96
C GLY A 16 3.85 -0.26 -11.71
N VAL A 17 4.12 -1.08 -10.71
CA VAL A 17 3.60 -0.96 -9.35
C VAL A 17 4.77 -0.90 -8.37
N ASN A 18 4.59 -0.19 -7.27
CA ASN A 18 5.60 -0.03 -6.24
C ASN A 18 5.27 -0.87 -5.01
N ALA A 19 6.28 -1.56 -4.48
CA ALA A 19 6.32 -1.97 -3.09
C ALA A 19 7.42 -1.17 -2.38
N TYR A 20 7.41 -1.17 -1.05
CA TYR A 20 8.42 -0.43 -0.31
C TYR A 20 9.00 -1.28 0.82
N LEU A 21 10.27 -1.01 1.16
CA LEU A 21 10.88 -1.41 2.41
C LEU A 21 11.10 -0.16 3.24
N VAL A 22 10.61 -0.17 4.48
CA VAL A 22 10.80 0.93 5.42
C VAL A 22 11.47 0.40 6.68
N PHE A 23 12.56 1.02 7.09
CA PHE A 23 13.22 0.75 8.36
C PHE A 23 12.53 1.56 9.45
N ASP A 24 11.63 0.90 10.16
CA ASP A 24 10.94 1.39 11.36
C ASP A 24 11.54 0.68 12.59
N ASP A 25 10.80 0.48 13.67
CA ASP A 25 11.20 -0.37 14.81
C ASP A 25 11.58 -1.80 14.37
N VAL A 26 10.99 -2.28 13.27
CA VAL A 26 11.38 -3.49 12.55
C VAL A 26 11.39 -3.22 11.04
N PRO A 27 12.19 -3.95 10.23
CA PRO A 27 12.08 -3.87 8.77
C PRO A 27 10.66 -4.21 8.32
N THR A 28 10.02 -3.28 7.63
CA THR A 28 8.62 -3.34 7.26
C THR A 28 8.48 -3.38 5.74
N LEU A 29 7.89 -4.44 5.20
CA LEU A 29 7.51 -4.51 3.79
C LEU A 29 6.14 -3.85 3.61
N VAL A 30 5.99 -3.02 2.59
CA VAL A 30 4.73 -2.35 2.25
C VAL A 30 4.30 -2.79 0.87
N ASP A 31 3.15 -3.44 0.78
CA ASP A 31 2.65 -4.11 -0.41
C ASP A 31 3.64 -5.16 -0.98
N ALA A 32 3.24 -5.90 -2.01
CA ALA A 32 4.01 -7.05 -2.45
C ALA A 32 3.89 -7.34 -3.97
N GLY A 33 3.60 -6.32 -4.77
CA GLY A 33 3.57 -6.44 -6.23
C GLY A 33 2.55 -7.46 -6.77
N THR A 34 2.69 -7.78 -8.06
CA THR A 34 1.91 -8.82 -8.76
C THR A 34 2.44 -10.22 -8.45
N PRO A 35 1.72 -11.33 -8.78
CA PRO A 35 2.21 -12.70 -8.58
C PRO A 35 3.53 -13.03 -9.31
N TRP A 36 3.97 -12.19 -10.23
CA TRP A 36 5.20 -12.39 -11.01
C TRP A 36 6.38 -11.56 -10.50
N ASP A 37 6.19 -10.75 -9.44
CA ASP A 37 7.19 -9.81 -8.93
C ASP A 37 8.03 -10.37 -7.76
N GLU A 38 7.93 -11.67 -7.44
CA GLU A 38 8.73 -12.30 -6.38
C GLU A 38 10.22 -11.98 -6.52
N GLY A 39 10.75 -12.10 -7.74
CA GLY A 39 12.16 -11.77 -8.02
C GLY A 39 12.51 -10.30 -7.79
N ALA A 40 11.58 -9.38 -8.07
CA ALA A 40 11.76 -7.95 -7.85
C ALA A 40 11.77 -7.62 -6.35
N ILE A 41 10.83 -8.19 -5.58
CA ILE A 41 10.77 -8.02 -4.11
C ILE A 41 12.04 -8.57 -3.47
N ARG A 42 12.41 -9.85 -3.75
CA ARG A 42 13.62 -10.47 -3.19
C ARG A 42 14.90 -9.72 -3.57
N GLY A 43 15.01 -9.33 -4.83
CA GLY A 43 16.15 -8.56 -5.32
C GLY A 43 16.24 -7.20 -4.66
N GLY A 44 15.10 -6.52 -4.50
CA GLY A 44 15.04 -5.22 -3.86
C GLY A 44 15.39 -5.26 -2.37
N LEU A 45 14.93 -6.27 -1.63
CA LEU A 45 15.34 -6.48 -0.23
C LEU A 45 16.84 -6.74 -0.12
N SER A 46 17.39 -7.58 -1.02
CA SER A 46 18.82 -7.85 -1.08
C SER A 46 19.65 -6.61 -1.42
N ASP A 47 19.18 -5.75 -2.33
CA ASP A 47 19.83 -4.47 -2.65
C ASP A 47 19.91 -3.54 -1.42
N ALA A 48 18.89 -3.58 -0.55
CA ALA A 48 18.84 -2.86 0.72
C ALA A 48 19.58 -3.58 1.86
N GLY A 49 20.15 -4.75 1.61
CA GLY A 49 20.89 -5.55 2.61
C GLY A 49 20.00 -6.25 3.64
N VAL A 50 18.73 -6.52 3.29
CA VAL A 50 17.75 -7.16 4.17
C VAL A 50 17.37 -8.53 3.63
N ASP A 51 17.48 -9.55 4.48
CA ASP A 51 16.93 -10.88 4.18
C ASP A 51 15.41 -10.89 4.38
N LEU A 52 14.68 -11.66 3.57
CA LEU A 52 13.22 -11.77 3.69
C LEU A 52 12.77 -12.23 5.09
N SER A 53 13.53 -13.11 5.71
CA SER A 53 13.29 -13.60 7.08
C SER A 53 13.51 -12.54 8.17
N ALA A 54 14.14 -11.41 7.85
CA ALA A 54 14.31 -10.29 8.77
C ALA A 54 13.14 -9.30 8.73
N ILE A 55 12.21 -9.44 7.78
CA ILE A 55 10.99 -8.63 7.74
C ILE A 55 10.16 -8.96 8.98
N GLY A 56 9.92 -7.98 9.82
CA GLY A 56 9.14 -8.14 11.05
C GLY A 56 7.66 -7.80 10.90
N ARG A 57 7.27 -7.18 9.78
CA ARG A 57 5.90 -6.72 9.54
C ARG A 57 5.65 -6.47 8.06
N VAL A 58 4.41 -6.75 7.62
CA VAL A 58 3.91 -6.31 6.32
C VAL A 58 2.74 -5.34 6.54
N LEU A 59 2.80 -4.17 5.92
CA LEU A 59 1.68 -3.23 5.81
C LEU A 59 1.05 -3.37 4.44
N LEU A 60 -0.21 -3.74 4.37
CA LEU A 60 -0.94 -3.82 3.12
C LEU A 60 -1.87 -2.62 2.99
N THR A 61 -1.71 -1.84 1.91
CA THR A 61 -2.56 -0.69 1.65
C THR A 61 -3.97 -1.12 1.22
N HIS A 62 -4.08 -2.16 0.38
CA HIS A 62 -5.37 -2.70 -0.07
C HIS A 62 -5.21 -4.08 -0.73
N TYR A 63 -6.37 -4.73 -0.99
CA TYR A 63 -6.42 -6.04 -1.64
C TYR A 63 -6.62 -5.90 -3.15
N ASP A 64 -5.52 -5.76 -3.89
CA ASP A 64 -5.50 -5.88 -5.34
C ASP A 64 -4.37 -6.81 -5.78
N LEU A 65 -4.51 -7.40 -6.98
CA LEU A 65 -3.58 -8.36 -7.54
C LEU A 65 -2.12 -7.88 -7.50
N ASP A 66 -1.92 -6.61 -7.78
CA ASP A 66 -0.63 -5.95 -7.88
C ASP A 66 -0.09 -5.40 -6.55
N HIS A 67 -0.80 -5.63 -5.45
CA HIS A 67 -0.38 -5.28 -4.09
C HIS A 67 -0.24 -6.50 -3.16
N VAL A 68 -0.97 -7.59 -3.43
CA VAL A 68 -0.90 -8.81 -2.60
C VAL A 68 -0.23 -9.98 -3.33
N GLY A 69 0.12 -9.80 -4.60
CA GLY A 69 0.35 -10.90 -5.53
C GLY A 69 1.45 -11.86 -5.14
N THR A 70 2.57 -11.40 -4.59
CA THR A 70 3.68 -12.29 -4.20
C THR A 70 3.58 -12.82 -2.78
N LEU A 71 2.68 -12.33 -1.92
CA LEU A 71 2.65 -12.69 -0.49
C LEU A 71 2.64 -14.20 -0.27
N ALA A 72 1.86 -14.94 -1.04
CA ALA A 72 1.80 -16.41 -0.93
C ALA A 72 3.14 -17.07 -1.29
N ALA A 73 3.83 -16.58 -2.32
CA ALA A 73 5.15 -17.09 -2.74
C ALA A 73 6.25 -16.76 -1.73
N LEU A 74 6.11 -15.65 -1.00
CA LEU A 74 7.07 -15.25 0.03
C LEU A 74 6.86 -15.99 1.36
N THR A 75 5.66 -16.51 1.63
CA THR A 75 5.28 -17.16 2.90
C THR A 75 6.28 -18.22 3.41
N PRO A 76 6.94 -19.06 2.59
CA PRO A 76 7.87 -20.06 3.10
C PRO A 76 9.08 -19.51 3.89
N GLU A 77 9.42 -18.23 3.66
CA GLU A 77 10.56 -17.57 4.31
C GLU A 77 10.14 -16.31 5.09
N LEU A 78 8.94 -15.78 4.80
CA LEU A 78 8.36 -14.62 5.45
C LEU A 78 7.50 -15.07 6.63
N ASP A 79 7.95 -14.85 7.85
CA ASP A 79 7.19 -15.13 9.09
C ASP A 79 6.82 -13.80 9.78
N ALA A 80 6.06 -12.97 9.08
CA ALA A 80 5.66 -11.65 9.56
C ALA A 80 4.15 -11.46 9.45
N PRO A 81 3.49 -10.81 10.45
CA PRO A 81 2.08 -10.49 10.37
C PRO A 81 1.81 -9.48 9.25
N VAL A 82 0.71 -9.71 8.52
CA VAL A 82 0.20 -8.80 7.49
C VAL A 82 -0.92 -7.94 8.08
N HIS A 83 -0.66 -6.67 8.20
CA HIS A 83 -1.63 -5.68 8.69
C HIS A 83 -2.48 -5.18 7.52
N ALA A 84 -3.81 -5.38 7.58
CA ALA A 84 -4.74 -4.97 6.53
C ALA A 84 -6.05 -4.47 7.13
N TYR A 85 -6.69 -3.50 6.48
CA TYR A 85 -7.91 -2.89 7.00
C TYR A 85 -9.16 -3.72 6.68
N GLY A 86 -10.02 -3.86 7.67
CA GLY A 86 -11.44 -4.23 7.63
C GLY A 86 -11.84 -5.24 6.56
N PHE A 87 -12.43 -4.76 5.47
CA PHE A 87 -12.95 -5.59 4.39
C PHE A 87 -11.83 -6.34 3.64
N ASP A 88 -10.72 -5.65 3.34
CA ASP A 88 -9.61 -6.23 2.58
C ASP A 88 -8.88 -7.31 3.40
N ALA A 89 -8.78 -7.15 4.73
CA ALA A 89 -8.31 -8.21 5.62
C ALA A 89 -9.19 -9.48 5.56
N GLN A 90 -10.50 -9.34 5.34
CA GLN A 90 -11.40 -10.48 5.19
C GLN A 90 -11.25 -11.18 3.84
N LEU A 91 -10.89 -10.43 2.78
CA LEU A 91 -10.54 -11.00 1.48
C LEU A 91 -9.26 -11.84 1.59
N LEU A 92 -8.20 -11.30 2.23
CA LEU A 92 -6.95 -12.02 2.48
C LEU A 92 -7.14 -13.31 3.28
N ARG A 93 -8.06 -13.31 4.25
CA ARG A 93 -8.38 -14.52 5.04
C ARG A 93 -9.24 -15.52 4.28
N GLY A 94 -9.70 -15.22 3.07
CA GLY A 94 -10.64 -16.02 2.32
C GLY A 94 -12.06 -16.04 2.91
N TYR A 95 -12.37 -15.18 3.88
CA TYR A 95 -13.71 -15.13 4.49
C TYR A 95 -14.73 -14.40 3.63
N ARG A 96 -14.26 -13.62 2.69
CA ARG A 96 -15.08 -12.91 1.71
C ARG A 96 -14.50 -13.02 0.31
N THR A 97 -15.31 -12.66 -0.66
CA THR A 97 -14.90 -12.50 -2.07
C THR A 97 -15.30 -11.12 -2.56
N PRO A 98 -14.56 -10.52 -3.50
CA PRO A 98 -14.92 -9.23 -4.08
C PRO A 98 -16.34 -9.24 -4.65
N PRO A 99 -17.14 -8.17 -4.49
CA PRO A 99 -18.54 -8.11 -4.92
C PRO A 99 -18.65 -8.02 -6.44
N LEU A 100 -19.59 -8.79 -7.03
CA LEU A 100 -19.86 -8.76 -8.48
C LEU A 100 -20.69 -7.55 -8.94
N GLY A 101 -21.31 -6.82 -8.02
CA GLY A 101 -22.14 -5.66 -8.33
C GLY A 101 -21.36 -4.40 -8.69
N ASN A 102 -20.04 -4.45 -8.69
CA ASN A 102 -19.14 -3.36 -9.02
C ASN A 102 -18.10 -3.84 -10.03
N HIS A 103 -17.76 -3.00 -11.02
CA HIS A 103 -16.80 -3.36 -12.08
C HIS A 103 -15.40 -3.67 -11.50
N LYS A 104 -14.92 -2.88 -10.55
CA LYS A 104 -13.65 -3.12 -9.85
C LYS A 104 -13.67 -4.46 -9.08
N GLY A 105 -14.77 -4.80 -8.42
CA GLY A 105 -14.92 -6.09 -7.75
C GLY A 105 -14.86 -7.28 -8.72
N LEU A 106 -15.35 -7.10 -9.96
CA LEU A 106 -15.18 -8.10 -11.00
C LEU A 106 -13.72 -8.24 -11.43
N ILE A 107 -12.99 -7.13 -11.58
CA ILE A 107 -11.54 -7.13 -11.88
C ILE A 107 -10.78 -7.86 -10.78
N GLN A 108 -11.04 -7.54 -9.50
CA GLN A 108 -10.41 -8.22 -8.35
C GLN A 108 -10.70 -9.74 -8.35
N ARG A 109 -11.93 -10.17 -8.72
CA ARG A 109 -12.25 -11.60 -8.83
C ARG A 109 -11.47 -12.31 -9.92
N LEU A 110 -11.25 -11.64 -11.05
CA LEU A 110 -10.43 -12.19 -12.14
C LEU A 110 -8.96 -12.28 -11.69
N GLY A 111 -8.45 -11.27 -11.00
CA GLY A 111 -7.12 -11.30 -10.38
C GLY A 111 -6.97 -12.45 -9.38
N GLY A 112 -7.96 -12.69 -8.55
CA GLY A 112 -7.99 -13.80 -7.58
C GLY A 112 -7.94 -15.22 -8.19
N LEU A 113 -8.04 -15.35 -9.52
CA LEU A 113 -7.82 -16.65 -10.19
C LEU A 113 -6.33 -16.98 -10.36
N VAL A 114 -5.46 -16.01 -10.21
CA VAL A 114 -4.00 -16.14 -10.40
C VAL A 114 -3.23 -15.70 -9.14
N THR A 115 -3.93 -15.36 -8.06
CA THR A 115 -3.34 -14.95 -6.78
C THR A 115 -3.74 -15.95 -5.71
N ASP A 116 -2.77 -16.60 -5.12
CA ASP A 116 -2.99 -17.46 -3.96
C ASP A 116 -3.08 -16.62 -2.68
N LEU A 117 -3.86 -17.11 -1.70
CA LEU A 117 -3.93 -16.48 -0.39
C LEU A 117 -2.69 -16.84 0.44
N PRO A 118 -2.07 -15.89 1.15
CA PRO A 118 -0.91 -16.19 1.97
C PRO A 118 -1.29 -17.00 3.21
N GLU A 119 -0.45 -17.95 3.60
CA GLU A 119 -0.53 -18.66 4.87
C GLU A 119 0.21 -17.87 5.98
N LEU A 120 -0.14 -16.60 6.14
CA LEU A 120 0.42 -15.67 7.12
C LEU A 120 -0.63 -15.23 8.12
N GLU A 121 -0.20 -14.75 9.28
CA GLU A 121 -1.10 -14.10 10.22
C GLU A 121 -1.63 -12.80 9.63
N ILE A 122 -2.95 -12.66 9.49
CA ILE A 122 -3.58 -11.41 9.04
C ILE A 122 -4.10 -10.66 10.25
N VAL A 123 -3.50 -9.51 10.54
CA VAL A 123 -3.91 -8.60 11.62
C VAL A 123 -4.87 -7.55 11.06
N GLY A 124 -6.08 -7.50 11.60
CA GLY A 124 -7.08 -6.50 11.20
C GLY A 124 -6.79 -5.13 11.79
N VAL A 125 -6.66 -4.12 10.94
CA VAL A 125 -6.38 -2.73 11.30
C VAL A 125 -7.67 -1.90 11.33
N ARG A 126 -7.71 -0.86 12.17
CA ARG A 126 -8.79 0.15 12.27
C ARG A 126 -8.22 1.54 12.02
N ASP A 127 -9.12 2.47 11.67
CA ASP A 127 -8.76 3.88 11.56
C ASP A 127 -8.25 4.42 12.91
N GLY A 128 -7.06 5.03 12.89
CA GLY A 128 -6.35 5.54 14.06
C GLY A 128 -5.49 4.53 14.81
N ASP A 129 -5.43 3.26 14.40
CA ASP A 129 -4.53 2.28 15.03
C ASP A 129 -3.05 2.66 14.77
N ALA A 130 -2.23 2.52 15.81
CA ALA A 130 -0.78 2.68 15.72
C ALA A 130 -0.12 1.32 15.45
N ILE A 131 0.80 1.29 14.48
CA ILE A 131 1.55 0.09 14.06
C ILE A 131 3.01 0.50 13.87
N GLY A 132 3.87 0.23 14.85
CA GLY A 132 5.19 0.85 14.93
C GLY A 132 5.05 2.38 15.01
N SER A 133 5.78 3.12 14.20
CA SER A 133 5.66 4.58 14.09
C SER A 133 4.48 5.04 13.22
N PHE A 134 3.82 4.11 12.50
CA PHE A 134 2.73 4.45 11.59
C PHE A 134 1.37 4.55 12.28
N THR A 135 0.58 5.54 11.89
CA THR A 135 -0.86 5.62 12.17
C THR A 135 -1.63 5.22 10.91
N ALA A 136 -2.60 4.32 11.07
CA ALA A 136 -3.46 3.88 9.98
C ALA A 136 -4.63 4.87 9.75
N TYR A 137 -4.87 5.25 8.51
CA TYR A 137 -5.99 6.11 8.10
C TYR A 137 -6.86 5.34 7.10
N HIS A 138 -8.10 5.06 7.45
CA HIS A 138 -9.04 4.45 6.52
C HIS A 138 -9.37 5.43 5.39
N THR A 139 -9.04 5.05 4.16
CA THR A 139 -9.17 5.88 2.96
C THR A 139 -9.93 5.13 1.86
N PRO A 140 -11.21 4.80 2.08
CA PRO A 140 -11.99 4.00 1.13
C PRO A 140 -12.22 4.74 -0.19
N GLY A 141 -12.48 3.97 -1.24
CA GLY A 141 -12.86 4.49 -2.56
C GLY A 141 -12.20 3.69 -3.67
N HIS A 142 -10.88 3.56 -3.67
CA HIS A 142 -10.18 2.64 -4.57
C HIS A 142 -10.59 1.18 -4.28
N THR A 143 -10.43 0.74 -3.03
CA THR A 143 -11.13 -0.43 -2.47
C THR A 143 -11.93 -0.04 -1.22
N PRO A 144 -12.89 -0.87 -0.76
CA PRO A 144 -13.59 -0.60 0.50
C PRO A 144 -12.71 -0.68 1.74
N GLY A 145 -11.62 -1.43 1.68
CA GLY A 145 -10.67 -1.60 2.77
C GLY A 145 -9.34 -0.87 2.57
N HIS A 146 -9.26 0.07 1.61
CA HIS A 146 -8.05 0.84 1.40
C HIS A 146 -7.66 1.63 2.65
N VAL A 147 -6.37 1.61 2.99
CA VAL A 147 -5.79 2.28 4.15
C VAL A 147 -4.47 2.94 3.76
N ALA A 148 -4.30 4.20 4.13
CA ALA A 148 -3.00 4.87 4.10
C ALA A 148 -2.33 4.77 5.48
N TYR A 149 -1.02 4.67 5.51
CA TYR A 149 -0.24 4.67 6.74
C TYR A 149 0.69 5.89 6.75
N VAL A 150 0.67 6.66 7.83
CA VAL A 150 1.49 7.86 7.96
C VAL A 150 2.34 7.79 9.22
N SER A 151 3.64 7.98 9.08
CA SER A 151 4.58 8.13 10.18
C SER A 151 5.06 9.58 10.25
N GLU A 152 4.71 10.27 11.33
CA GLU A 152 5.24 11.60 11.63
C GLU A 152 6.74 11.52 11.97
N GLU A 153 7.15 10.47 12.67
CA GLU A 153 8.54 10.25 13.09
C GLU A 153 9.48 10.11 11.89
N LEU A 154 9.07 9.34 10.87
CA LEU A 154 9.84 9.10 9.66
C LEU A 154 9.58 10.16 8.58
N GLY A 155 8.56 11.00 8.75
CA GLY A 155 8.13 11.96 7.71
C GLY A 155 7.62 11.29 6.44
N VAL A 156 6.97 10.11 6.54
CA VAL A 156 6.58 9.26 5.41
C VAL A 156 5.08 8.98 5.42
N ALA A 157 4.45 9.06 4.26
CA ALA A 157 3.10 8.56 4.01
C ALA A 157 3.10 7.45 2.94
N LEU A 158 2.54 6.30 3.29
CA LEU A 158 2.29 5.17 2.41
C LEU A 158 0.86 5.30 1.91
N LEU A 159 0.69 5.86 0.71
CA LEU A 159 -0.60 6.29 0.20
C LEU A 159 -1.31 5.22 -0.64
N GLY A 160 -0.59 4.16 -1.06
CA GLY A 160 -1.12 3.12 -1.94
C GLY A 160 -1.76 3.72 -3.19
N ASP A 161 -2.92 3.20 -3.55
CA ASP A 161 -3.72 3.62 -4.70
C ASP A 161 -4.84 4.62 -4.35
N LEU A 162 -4.75 5.30 -3.20
CA LEU A 162 -5.56 6.48 -2.95
C LEU A 162 -5.28 7.56 -4.00
N VAL A 163 -4.00 7.69 -4.34
CA VAL A 163 -3.45 8.60 -5.34
C VAL A 163 -2.38 7.90 -6.16
N SER A 164 -2.13 8.40 -7.35
CA SER A 164 -0.98 8.06 -8.19
C SER A 164 -0.16 9.33 -8.48
N GLU A 165 1.06 9.15 -8.92
CA GLU A 165 1.90 10.27 -9.35
C GLU A 165 1.93 10.33 -10.89
N SER A 166 1.91 11.54 -11.43
CA SER A 166 2.18 11.83 -12.83
C SER A 166 2.80 13.21 -12.96
N ASP A 167 3.94 13.30 -13.63
CA ASP A 167 4.66 14.54 -13.91
C ASP A 167 5.03 15.37 -12.64
N GLY A 168 5.32 14.68 -11.53
CA GLY A 168 5.68 15.30 -10.25
C GLY A 168 4.50 15.76 -9.39
N GLU A 169 3.26 15.47 -9.82
CA GLU A 169 2.04 15.85 -9.10
C GLU A 169 1.23 14.60 -8.71
N LEU A 170 0.52 14.70 -7.56
CA LEU A 170 -0.41 13.65 -7.16
C LEU A 170 -1.75 13.83 -7.88
N THR A 171 -2.31 12.71 -8.33
CA THR A 171 -3.63 12.63 -8.94
C THR A 171 -4.49 11.60 -8.23
N GLU A 172 -5.79 11.83 -8.14
CA GLU A 172 -6.72 10.89 -7.51
C GLU A 172 -6.86 9.59 -8.32
N SER A 173 -7.13 8.49 -7.62
CA SER A 173 -7.41 7.20 -8.26
C SER A 173 -8.65 7.27 -9.15
N GLY A 174 -8.49 6.92 -10.42
CA GLY A 174 -9.51 7.07 -11.45
C GLY A 174 -10.66 6.05 -11.38
N TRP A 175 -11.77 6.34 -12.08
CA TRP A 175 -12.98 5.52 -12.06
C TRP A 175 -12.77 4.07 -12.49
N VAL A 176 -11.91 3.82 -13.48
CA VAL A 176 -11.71 2.46 -14.03
C VAL A 176 -11.19 1.48 -12.98
N ILE A 177 -10.34 1.99 -12.09
CA ILE A 177 -9.63 1.21 -11.08
C ILE A 177 -10.18 1.41 -9.66
N SER A 178 -11.28 2.13 -9.48
CA SER A 178 -11.85 2.42 -8.16
C SER A 178 -13.28 1.90 -8.02
N TYR A 179 -13.66 1.54 -6.80
CA TYR A 179 -15.04 1.21 -6.44
C TYR A 179 -15.94 2.45 -6.47
N ASP A 180 -15.43 3.59 -5.97
CA ASP A 180 -16.17 4.84 -5.81
C ASP A 180 -15.21 6.04 -5.79
N THR A 181 -15.18 6.83 -6.87
CA THR A 181 -14.31 8.01 -6.97
C THR A 181 -14.77 9.15 -6.06
N GLY A 182 -16.04 9.25 -5.73
CA GLY A 182 -16.52 10.22 -4.74
C GLY A 182 -15.99 9.91 -3.34
N ALA A 183 -15.90 8.63 -2.99
CA ALA A 183 -15.26 8.19 -1.75
C ALA A 183 -13.74 8.40 -1.79
N VAL A 184 -13.07 8.21 -2.96
CA VAL A 184 -11.63 8.55 -3.13
C VAL A 184 -11.41 10.02 -2.83
N ALA A 185 -12.15 10.92 -3.48
CA ALA A 185 -12.02 12.37 -3.27
C ALA A 185 -12.27 12.78 -1.79
N ALA A 186 -13.27 12.17 -1.14
CA ALA A 186 -13.54 12.39 0.29
C ALA A 186 -12.38 11.90 1.18
N SER A 187 -11.79 10.75 0.83
CA SER A 187 -10.65 10.16 1.53
C SER A 187 -9.38 11.01 1.39
N VAL A 188 -9.11 11.54 0.20
CA VAL A 188 -7.98 12.46 -0.02
C VAL A 188 -8.12 13.73 0.84
N ARG A 189 -9.31 14.36 0.86
CA ARG A 189 -9.57 15.53 1.71
C ARG A 189 -9.41 15.21 3.19
N SER A 190 -10.00 14.09 3.64
CA SER A 190 -9.94 13.67 5.04
C SER A 190 -8.51 13.38 5.50
N LEU A 191 -7.70 12.73 4.64
CA LEU A 191 -6.30 12.44 4.95
C LEU A 191 -5.50 13.74 5.03
N ALA A 192 -5.67 14.66 4.07
CA ALA A 192 -4.98 15.95 4.05
C ALA A 192 -5.31 16.85 5.26
N GLU A 193 -6.50 16.68 5.86
CA GLU A 193 -6.91 17.41 7.07
C GLU A 193 -6.40 16.76 8.37
N ARG A 194 -6.33 15.42 8.41
CA ARG A 194 -6.11 14.64 9.65
C ARG A 194 -4.68 14.18 9.86
N ALA A 195 -3.96 13.91 8.77
CA ALA A 195 -2.60 13.40 8.85
C ALA A 195 -1.63 14.49 9.34
N PRO A 196 -0.60 14.11 10.12
CA PRO A 196 0.52 15.00 10.40
C PRO A 196 1.26 15.34 9.09
N ALA A 197 2.13 16.33 9.13
CA ALA A 197 2.98 16.66 8.00
C ALA A 197 3.93 15.50 7.67
N PHE A 198 4.16 15.25 6.38
CA PHE A 198 5.11 14.28 5.88
C PHE A 198 5.81 14.82 4.63
N ASP A 199 7.05 14.46 4.45
CA ASP A 199 7.85 14.93 3.32
C ASP A 199 7.80 13.92 2.16
N VAL A 200 7.88 12.63 2.47
CA VAL A 200 7.90 11.55 1.49
C VAL A 200 6.49 10.98 1.27
N ALA A 201 6.04 10.95 0.01
CA ALA A 201 4.79 10.31 -0.38
C ALA A 201 5.07 9.05 -1.24
N CYS A 202 4.78 7.89 -0.67
CA CYS A 202 4.90 6.58 -1.30
C CYS A 202 3.57 6.20 -1.96
N VAL A 203 3.54 6.16 -3.28
CA VAL A 203 2.35 5.84 -4.10
C VAL A 203 2.45 4.43 -4.69
N GLY A 204 1.32 3.76 -4.94
CA GLY A 204 1.29 2.46 -5.59
C GLY A 204 1.75 2.53 -7.05
N HIS A 205 1.42 3.61 -7.77
CA HIS A 205 1.76 3.81 -9.18
C HIS A 205 2.37 5.18 -9.43
N GLY A 206 3.38 5.25 -10.31
CA GLY A 206 4.19 6.44 -10.60
C GLY A 206 5.45 6.50 -9.74
N ASP A 207 6.13 7.63 -9.75
CA ASP A 207 7.32 7.84 -8.93
C ASP A 207 6.93 8.38 -7.55
N PRO A 208 7.51 7.86 -6.44
CA PRO A 208 7.27 8.43 -5.13
C PRO A 208 7.81 9.86 -5.06
N LEU A 209 7.12 10.74 -4.33
CA LEU A 209 7.64 12.06 -4.04
C LEU A 209 8.60 11.97 -2.86
N ALA A 210 9.87 12.26 -3.10
CA ALA A 210 10.91 12.24 -2.07
C ALA A 210 10.89 13.50 -1.16
N SER A 211 10.07 14.49 -1.49
CA SER A 211 9.88 15.70 -0.69
C SER A 211 8.57 16.41 -1.03
N GLY A 212 8.04 17.20 -0.08
CA GLY A 212 6.83 18.00 -0.26
C GLY A 212 5.54 17.20 -0.42
N GLY A 213 5.50 15.97 0.08
CA GLY A 213 4.39 15.04 -0.08
C GLY A 213 3.07 15.53 0.51
N ASP A 214 3.08 16.10 1.73
CA ASP A 214 1.88 16.63 2.37
C ASP A 214 1.34 17.88 1.65
N GLU A 215 2.24 18.74 1.15
CA GLU A 215 1.85 19.89 0.34
C GLU A 215 1.19 19.45 -0.97
N ALA A 216 1.75 18.42 -1.65
CA ALA A 216 1.17 17.84 -2.85
C ALA A 216 -0.21 17.25 -2.58
N LEU A 217 -0.38 16.50 -1.48
CA LEU A 217 -1.68 15.96 -1.09
C LEU A 217 -2.70 17.05 -0.78
N ARG A 218 -2.29 18.13 -0.08
CA ARG A 218 -3.16 19.29 0.20
C ARG A 218 -3.54 20.07 -1.05
N ARG A 219 -2.59 20.23 -2.00
CA ARG A 219 -2.91 20.84 -3.32
C ARG A 219 -3.96 20.02 -4.05
N LEU A 220 -3.78 18.69 -4.12
CA LEU A 220 -4.77 17.82 -4.74
C LEU A 220 -6.13 17.95 -4.03
N ALA A 221 -6.16 17.83 -2.70
CA ALA A 221 -7.39 17.92 -1.91
C ALA A 221 -8.18 19.23 -2.15
N ALA A 222 -7.48 20.34 -2.42
CA ALA A 222 -8.10 21.64 -2.71
C ALA A 222 -8.75 21.72 -4.10
N THR A 223 -8.46 20.77 -5.00
CA THR A 223 -9.05 20.73 -6.36
C THR A 223 -10.23 19.79 -6.47
N LEU A 224 -10.40 18.89 -5.52
CA LEU A 224 -11.48 17.90 -5.45
C LEU A 224 -12.71 18.47 -4.76
#